data_0293eefce934dbad94be9cdc2b7dcc80
#
_entry.id   0293eefce934dbad94be9cdc2b7dcc80
#
_cell.length_a   1.000
_cell.length_b   1.000
_cell.length_c   1.000
_cell.angle_alpha   90.00
_cell.angle_beta   90.00
_cell.angle_gamma   90.00
#
_symmetry.space_group_name_H-M   'P 1'
#
loop_
_entity.id
_entity.type
_entity.pdbx_description
1 polymer ?
#
loop_
_entity_poly.entity_id
_entity_poly.type
_entity_poly.pdbx_seq_one_letter_code
_entity_poly.pdbx_strand_id
1 'polypeptide(L)'
;SEMCIRDRKRIAQALINSLKGGVVPRVGLPYVTVGRKDEIDALLRDVDIIADGGASFRFIVGKYGSGKSFLLQTIRNYVMAKNFVVVDADLSPERRLQGTRGQGLATYKELIRNMSTKTKPEGGALPLILDRWISSVQQEVMASSGLGVTDPGLAPLVEKRISAVIGALNEMVHGFDFARLLTLYYKAHCAGDDETKAKVLKWFRGEYATKTEARQELGVN
;
A
#
# COMPACT_ATOMS: atom_id res chain seq x y z
N SER A 1 -31.20 14.07 7.06
CA SER A 1 -31.14 15.14 6.07
C SER A 1 -30.29 16.33 6.49
N GLU A 2 -30.29 16.81 7.73
CA GLU A 2 -29.38 17.87 8.22
C GLU A 2 -27.90 17.45 8.24
N MET A 3 -27.61 16.21 8.55
CA MET A 3 -26.26 15.63 8.53
C MET A 3 -25.65 15.70 7.12
N CYS A 4 -26.43 15.43 6.08
CA CYS A 4 -25.99 15.51 4.69
C CYS A 4 -25.68 16.97 4.24
N ILE A 5 -26.40 17.97 4.76
CA ILE A 5 -26.19 19.40 4.45
C ILE A 5 -24.92 19.91 5.15
N ARG A 6 -24.68 19.52 6.40
CA ARG A 6 -23.46 19.85 7.16
C ARG A 6 -22.21 19.26 6.50
N ASP A 7 -22.27 18.02 6.04
CA ASP A 7 -21.15 17.37 5.36
C ASP A 7 -20.84 18.04 4.02
N ARG A 8 -21.86 18.44 3.25
CA ARG A 8 -21.66 19.19 2.00
C ARG A 8 -20.98 20.54 2.22
N LYS A 9 -21.38 21.29 3.27
CA LYS A 9 -20.74 22.58 3.61
C LYS A 9 -19.28 22.38 4.03
N ARG A 10 -18.98 21.34 4.80
CA ARG A 10 -17.62 21.02 5.24
C ARG A 10 -16.72 20.62 4.08
N ILE A 11 -17.24 19.82 3.15
CA ILE A 11 -16.53 19.43 1.92
C ILE A 11 -16.29 20.67 1.05
N ALA A 12 -17.28 21.52 0.84
CA ALA A 12 -17.13 22.74 0.05
C ALA A 12 -16.08 23.69 0.65
N GLN A 13 -16.06 23.86 1.97
CA GLN A 13 -15.07 24.69 2.66
C GLN A 13 -13.66 24.11 2.54
N ALA A 14 -13.51 22.78 2.69
CA ALA A 14 -12.23 22.09 2.51
C ALA A 14 -11.69 22.24 1.09
N LEU A 15 -12.58 22.12 0.08
CA LEU A 15 -12.23 22.35 -1.33
C LEU A 15 -11.75 23.78 -1.56
N ILE A 16 -12.51 24.77 -1.11
CA ILE A 16 -12.16 26.20 -1.26
C ILE A 16 -10.81 26.49 -0.60
N ASN A 17 -10.58 26.01 0.60
CA ASN A 17 -9.33 26.23 1.32
C ASN A 17 -8.13 25.58 0.60
N SER A 18 -8.28 24.36 0.10
CA SER A 18 -7.24 23.67 -0.66
C SER A 18 -6.91 24.43 -1.95
N LEU A 19 -7.93 24.84 -2.70
CA LEU A 19 -7.75 25.60 -3.96
C LEU A 19 -7.11 26.98 -3.70
N LYS A 20 -7.49 27.68 -2.64
CA LYS A 20 -6.86 28.93 -2.23
C LYS A 20 -5.37 28.74 -1.84
N GLY A 21 -5.05 27.60 -1.22
CA GLY A 21 -3.68 27.23 -0.88
C GLY A 21 -2.87 26.69 -2.05
N GLY A 22 -3.44 26.58 -3.25
CA GLY A 22 -2.75 26.04 -4.43
C GLY A 22 -2.43 24.54 -4.33
N VAL A 23 -3.12 23.81 -3.43
CA VAL A 23 -2.92 22.38 -3.23
C VAL A 23 -4.09 21.56 -3.75
N VAL A 24 -3.82 20.33 -4.17
CA VAL A 24 -4.86 19.44 -4.65
C VAL A 24 -5.74 19.00 -3.48
N PRO A 25 -7.07 19.18 -3.54
CA PRO A 25 -7.98 18.75 -2.49
C PRO A 25 -7.91 17.23 -2.29
N ARG A 26 -7.90 16.77 -1.04
CA ARG A 26 -8.00 15.34 -0.71
C ARG A 26 -9.44 14.84 -0.63
N VAL A 27 -10.37 15.76 -0.43
CA VAL A 27 -11.82 15.47 -0.24
C VAL A 27 -12.61 16.26 -1.25
N GLY A 28 -13.72 15.69 -1.73
CA GLY A 28 -14.65 16.40 -2.62
C GLY A 28 -14.19 16.52 -4.08
N LEU A 29 -13.11 15.84 -4.48
CA LEU A 29 -12.62 15.84 -5.86
C LEU A 29 -13.70 15.59 -6.92
N PRO A 30 -14.66 14.65 -6.75
CA PRO A 30 -15.72 14.42 -7.73
C PRO A 30 -16.57 15.65 -8.03
N TYR A 31 -16.66 16.61 -7.11
CA TYR A 31 -17.46 17.84 -7.30
C TYR A 31 -16.75 18.91 -8.15
N VAL A 32 -15.43 18.81 -8.28
CA VAL A 32 -14.59 19.79 -9.01
C VAL A 32 -13.91 19.19 -10.22
N THR A 33 -14.10 17.90 -10.49
CA THR A 33 -13.57 17.22 -11.66
C THR A 33 -14.46 17.50 -12.87
N VAL A 34 -14.15 18.56 -13.59
CA VAL A 34 -14.89 18.98 -14.78
C VAL A 34 -14.02 18.78 -16.03
N GLY A 35 -14.60 18.25 -17.10
CA GLY A 35 -13.96 18.13 -18.41
C GLY A 35 -12.89 17.06 -18.55
N ARG A 36 -12.79 16.10 -17.57
CA ARG A 36 -11.79 15.01 -17.60
C ARG A 36 -12.40 13.62 -17.52
N LYS A 37 -13.63 13.51 -17.97
CA LYS A 37 -14.35 12.24 -17.89
C LYS A 37 -13.63 11.13 -18.68
N ASP A 38 -13.19 11.45 -19.89
CA ASP A 38 -12.59 10.46 -20.79
C ASP A 38 -11.25 9.94 -20.25
N GLU A 39 -10.42 10.85 -19.66
CA GLU A 39 -9.16 10.45 -19.02
C GLU A 39 -9.39 9.58 -17.77
N ILE A 40 -10.38 9.95 -16.95
CA ILE A 40 -10.75 9.18 -15.76
C ILE A 40 -11.27 7.81 -16.18
N ASP A 41 -12.19 7.74 -17.14
CA ASP A 41 -12.74 6.49 -17.64
C ASP A 41 -11.67 5.58 -18.24
N ALA A 42 -10.67 6.16 -18.92
CA ALA A 42 -9.53 5.41 -19.44
C ALA A 42 -8.68 4.80 -18.33
N LEU A 43 -8.39 5.56 -17.27
CA LEU A 43 -7.62 5.08 -16.12
C LEU A 43 -8.41 4.06 -15.28
N LEU A 44 -9.73 4.22 -15.16
CA LEU A 44 -10.57 3.25 -14.47
C LEU A 44 -10.68 1.92 -15.22
N ARG A 45 -10.66 1.93 -16.55
CA ARG A 45 -10.55 0.69 -17.35
C ARG A 45 -9.24 -0.05 -17.08
N ASP A 46 -8.12 0.68 -16.91
CA ASP A 46 -6.85 0.05 -16.50
C ASP A 46 -6.97 -0.60 -15.12
N VAL A 47 -7.68 0.03 -14.19
CA VAL A 47 -7.94 -0.54 -12.86
C VAL A 47 -8.78 -1.81 -12.94
N ASP A 48 -9.78 -1.86 -13.82
CA ASP A 48 -10.58 -3.07 -14.03
C ASP A 48 -9.73 -4.22 -14.59
N ILE A 49 -8.82 -3.94 -15.55
CA ILE A 49 -7.84 -4.93 -16.04
C ILE A 49 -6.97 -5.49 -14.89
N ILE A 50 -6.53 -4.62 -13.99
CA ILE A 50 -5.72 -5.02 -12.83
C ILE A 50 -6.56 -5.85 -11.85
N ALA A 51 -7.83 -5.51 -11.64
CA ALA A 51 -8.74 -6.27 -10.80
C ALA A 51 -8.95 -7.70 -11.30
N ASP A 52 -8.91 -7.89 -12.63
CA ASP A 52 -9.00 -9.20 -13.30
C ASP A 52 -7.66 -9.96 -13.35
N GLY A 53 -6.64 -9.50 -12.62
CA GLY A 53 -5.32 -10.13 -12.53
C GLY A 53 -4.34 -9.71 -13.63
N GLY A 54 -4.69 -8.73 -14.44
CA GLY A 54 -3.82 -8.14 -15.46
C GLY A 54 -2.89 -7.07 -14.90
N ALA A 55 -2.19 -6.37 -15.79
CA ALA A 55 -1.34 -5.24 -15.49
C ALA A 55 -1.53 -4.12 -16.52
N SER A 56 -1.31 -2.89 -16.11
CA SER A 56 -1.34 -1.73 -17.00
C SER A 56 -0.19 -0.77 -16.67
N PHE A 57 0.25 -0.05 -17.70
CA PHE A 57 1.24 1.00 -17.57
C PHE A 57 0.83 2.19 -18.42
N ARG A 58 0.88 3.41 -17.85
CA ARG A 58 0.43 4.61 -18.56
C ARG A 58 1.29 5.82 -18.24
N PHE A 59 1.68 6.54 -19.28
CA PHE A 59 2.24 7.88 -19.16
C PHE A 59 1.15 8.95 -19.20
N ILE A 60 1.20 9.89 -18.28
CA ILE A 60 0.37 11.10 -18.27
C ILE A 60 1.26 12.28 -18.63
N VAL A 61 1.12 12.79 -19.84
CA VAL A 61 1.94 13.89 -20.38
C VAL A 61 1.10 15.16 -20.49
N GLY A 62 1.68 16.27 -20.08
CA GLY A 62 1.02 17.58 -20.17
C GLY A 62 1.92 18.70 -19.65
N LYS A 63 1.63 19.95 -20.04
CA LYS A 63 2.36 21.14 -19.58
C LYS A 63 2.25 21.31 -18.06
N TYR A 64 3.15 22.11 -17.49
CA TYR A 64 2.99 22.53 -16.09
C TYR A 64 1.63 23.22 -15.89
N GLY A 65 0.97 22.95 -14.76
CA GLY A 65 -0.36 23.49 -14.50
C GLY A 65 -1.52 22.79 -15.22
N SER A 66 -1.28 21.78 -16.08
CA SER A 66 -2.36 21.07 -16.80
C SER A 66 -3.21 20.15 -15.93
N GLY A 67 -2.99 20.09 -14.61
CA GLY A 67 -3.79 19.31 -13.67
C GLY A 67 -3.45 17.82 -13.61
N LYS A 68 -2.22 17.41 -13.97
CA LYS A 68 -1.77 16.00 -13.88
C LYS A 68 -1.87 15.45 -12.45
N SER A 69 -1.36 16.21 -11.48
CA SER A 69 -1.42 15.81 -10.06
C SER A 69 -2.87 15.74 -9.55
N PHE A 70 -3.74 16.63 -10.02
CA PHE A 70 -5.16 16.60 -9.72
C PHE A 70 -5.82 15.33 -10.26
N LEU A 71 -5.52 14.94 -11.49
CA LEU A 71 -6.02 13.71 -12.10
C LEU A 71 -5.55 12.48 -11.32
N LEU A 72 -4.26 12.41 -10.96
CA LEU A 72 -3.71 11.30 -10.16
C LEU A 72 -4.38 11.19 -8.78
N GLN A 73 -4.61 12.31 -8.09
CA GLN A 73 -5.32 12.29 -6.80
C GLN A 73 -6.79 11.88 -6.95
N THR A 74 -7.45 12.27 -8.04
CA THR A 74 -8.81 11.84 -8.34
C THR A 74 -8.86 10.32 -8.51
N ILE A 75 -8.00 9.77 -9.36
CA ILE A 75 -7.91 8.31 -9.58
C ILE A 75 -7.55 7.58 -8.29
N ARG A 76 -6.57 8.08 -7.52
CA ARG A 76 -6.19 7.53 -6.22
C ARG A 76 -7.42 7.31 -5.31
N ASN A 77 -8.29 8.31 -5.22
CA ASN A 77 -9.49 8.20 -4.38
C ASN A 77 -10.50 7.16 -4.91
N TYR A 78 -10.72 7.11 -6.22
CA TYR A 78 -11.58 6.08 -6.84
C TYR A 78 -11.04 4.66 -6.61
N VAL A 79 -9.73 4.49 -6.80
CA VAL A 79 -9.07 3.19 -6.66
C VAL A 79 -9.10 2.70 -5.21
N MET A 80 -8.82 3.59 -4.24
CA MET A 80 -8.95 3.26 -2.81
C MET A 80 -10.41 2.92 -2.43
N ALA A 81 -11.41 3.60 -3.02
CA ALA A 81 -12.81 3.28 -2.78
C ALA A 81 -13.18 1.87 -3.26
N LYS A 82 -12.49 1.36 -4.29
CA LYS A 82 -12.57 -0.04 -4.77
C LYS A 82 -11.71 -1.04 -3.94
N ASN A 83 -11.21 -0.63 -2.78
CA ASN A 83 -10.37 -1.42 -1.86
C ASN A 83 -8.98 -1.80 -2.39
N PHE A 84 -8.42 -1.07 -3.34
CA PHE A 84 -7.03 -1.21 -3.73
C PHE A 84 -6.08 -0.55 -2.73
N VAL A 85 -4.88 -1.07 -2.66
CA VAL A 85 -3.73 -0.39 -2.07
C VAL A 85 -3.16 0.57 -3.09
N VAL A 86 -2.89 1.79 -2.68
CA VAL A 86 -2.28 2.82 -3.54
C VAL A 86 -0.96 3.25 -2.94
N VAL A 87 0.04 3.41 -3.80
CA VAL A 87 1.34 3.99 -3.45
C VAL A 87 1.65 5.13 -4.40
N ASP A 88 2.23 6.19 -3.88
CA ASP A 88 2.65 7.35 -4.68
C ASP A 88 3.99 7.88 -4.20
N ALA A 89 4.79 8.39 -5.12
CA ALA A 89 6.04 9.07 -4.82
C ALA A 89 6.28 10.21 -5.80
N ASP A 90 6.74 11.33 -5.26
CA ASP A 90 7.25 12.43 -6.05
C ASP A 90 8.72 12.17 -6.40
N LEU A 91 9.04 12.17 -7.69
CA LEU A 91 10.41 12.07 -8.14
C LEU A 91 11.14 13.39 -7.92
N SER A 92 12.36 13.30 -7.43
CA SER A 92 13.26 14.42 -7.20
C SER A 92 14.68 14.05 -7.62
N PRO A 93 15.63 15.00 -7.64
CA PRO A 93 17.04 14.67 -7.89
C PRO A 93 17.59 13.59 -6.96
N GLU A 94 17.09 13.52 -5.71
CA GLU A 94 17.49 12.56 -4.69
C GLU A 94 16.70 11.25 -4.77
N ARG A 95 15.54 11.25 -5.43
CA ARG A 95 14.60 10.12 -5.56
C ARG A 95 14.34 9.83 -7.02
N ARG A 96 15.29 9.23 -7.70
CA ARG A 96 15.15 8.78 -9.08
C ARG A 96 14.89 7.28 -9.13
N LEU A 97 14.06 6.84 -10.06
CA LEU A 97 13.85 5.40 -10.31
C LEU A 97 15.15 4.74 -10.76
N GLN A 98 15.94 5.46 -11.54
CA GLN A 98 17.23 5.03 -12.02
C GLN A 98 18.30 6.00 -11.51
N GLY A 99 19.21 5.51 -10.70
CA GLY A 99 20.26 6.34 -10.13
C GLY A 99 21.26 5.55 -9.30
N THR A 100 22.38 6.20 -9.02
CA THR A 100 23.45 5.71 -8.15
C THR A 100 23.21 6.16 -6.70
N ARG A 101 23.99 5.63 -5.76
CA ARG A 101 24.06 6.11 -4.36
C ARG A 101 22.73 6.05 -3.59
N GLY A 102 21.95 4.97 -3.77
CA GLY A 102 20.75 4.74 -2.95
C GLY A 102 19.50 5.53 -3.36
N GLN A 103 19.50 6.19 -4.52
CA GLN A 103 18.32 6.93 -5.02
C GLN A 103 17.10 6.02 -5.21
N GLY A 104 17.29 4.81 -5.73
CA GLY A 104 16.20 3.82 -5.84
C GLY A 104 15.65 3.41 -4.48
N LEU A 105 16.51 3.24 -3.46
CA LEU A 105 16.07 2.98 -2.09
C LEU A 105 15.29 4.15 -1.51
N ALA A 106 15.70 5.40 -1.78
CA ALA A 106 14.98 6.58 -1.34
C ALA A 106 13.57 6.66 -1.96
N THR A 107 13.44 6.32 -3.25
CA THR A 107 12.15 6.22 -3.94
C THR A 107 11.29 5.09 -3.34
N TYR A 108 11.87 3.93 -3.09
CA TYR A 108 11.20 2.82 -2.42
C TYR A 108 10.66 3.21 -1.03
N LYS A 109 11.48 3.84 -0.21
CA LYS A 109 11.07 4.33 1.13
C LYS A 109 9.88 5.29 1.04
N GLU A 110 9.89 6.18 0.05
CA GLU A 110 8.79 7.12 -0.18
C GLU A 110 7.50 6.37 -0.56
N LEU A 111 7.57 5.42 -1.50
CA LEU A 111 6.43 4.59 -1.89
C LEU A 111 5.83 3.85 -0.70
N ILE A 112 6.67 3.19 0.12
CA ILE A 112 6.19 2.46 1.30
C ILE A 112 5.60 3.40 2.35
N ARG A 113 6.20 4.57 2.56
CA ARG A 113 5.68 5.58 3.49
C ARG A 113 4.30 6.09 3.06
N ASN A 114 4.11 6.29 1.76
CA ASN A 114 2.87 6.80 1.19
C ASN A 114 1.84 5.69 0.87
N MET A 115 2.16 4.43 1.21
CA MET A 115 1.24 3.30 1.02
C MET A 115 -0.07 3.55 1.77
N SER A 116 -1.17 3.57 1.04
CA SER A 116 -2.47 4.02 1.49
C SER A 116 -3.57 3.03 1.16
N THR A 117 -4.60 3.02 1.99
CA THR A 117 -5.83 2.26 1.80
C THR A 117 -7.03 3.15 2.09
N LYS A 118 -8.24 2.68 1.77
CA LYS A 118 -9.50 3.38 2.09
C LYS A 118 -9.61 3.75 3.58
N THR A 119 -9.13 2.89 4.47
CA THR A 119 -9.20 3.11 5.93
C THR A 119 -8.02 3.91 6.48
N LYS A 120 -6.94 4.04 5.70
CA LYS A 120 -5.75 4.83 6.05
C LYS A 120 -5.26 5.59 4.81
N PRO A 121 -5.96 6.65 4.39
CA PRO A 121 -5.70 7.34 3.14
C PRO A 121 -4.47 8.27 3.20
N GLU A 122 -3.99 8.61 4.39
CA GLU A 122 -2.85 9.52 4.60
C GLU A 122 -1.47 8.85 4.48
N GLY A 123 -1.42 7.55 4.26
CA GLY A 123 -0.18 6.79 4.17
C GLY A 123 0.12 5.93 5.40
N GLY A 124 1.23 5.20 5.37
CA GLY A 124 1.66 4.33 6.47
C GLY A 124 0.76 3.11 6.69
N ALA A 125 0.09 2.63 5.65
CA ALA A 125 -0.87 1.52 5.75
C ALA A 125 -0.22 0.12 5.80
N LEU A 126 1.09 0.00 5.63
CA LEU A 126 1.78 -1.28 5.57
C LEU A 126 1.45 -2.24 6.73
N PRO A 127 1.49 -1.82 8.02
CA PRO A 127 1.15 -2.72 9.13
C PRO A 127 -0.29 -3.24 9.02
N LEU A 128 -1.23 -2.37 8.70
CA LEU A 128 -2.64 -2.72 8.54
C LEU A 128 -2.86 -3.73 7.40
N ILE A 129 -2.12 -3.58 6.30
CA ILE A 129 -2.20 -4.50 5.16
C ILE A 129 -1.66 -5.87 5.55
N LEU A 130 -0.52 -5.93 6.24
CA LEU A 130 0.07 -7.18 6.70
C LEU A 130 -0.82 -7.90 7.72
N ASP A 131 -1.35 -7.17 8.71
CA ASP A 131 -2.25 -7.74 9.73
C ASP A 131 -3.52 -8.29 9.08
N ARG A 132 -4.11 -7.59 8.12
CA ARG A 132 -5.30 -8.06 7.40
C ARG A 132 -5.01 -9.27 6.52
N TRP A 133 -3.88 -9.26 5.82
CA TRP A 133 -3.48 -10.38 4.98
C TRP A 133 -3.25 -11.65 5.82
N ILE A 134 -2.52 -11.53 6.93
CA ILE A 134 -2.31 -12.64 7.87
C ILE A 134 -3.65 -13.18 8.40
N SER A 135 -4.54 -12.28 8.81
CA SER A 135 -5.87 -12.69 9.30
C SER A 135 -6.67 -13.42 8.21
N SER A 136 -6.57 -12.98 6.95
CA SER A 136 -7.22 -13.65 5.82
C SER A 136 -6.65 -15.04 5.58
N VAL A 137 -5.32 -15.20 5.56
CA VAL A 137 -4.65 -16.50 5.40
C VAL A 137 -5.02 -17.45 6.55
N GLN A 138 -5.05 -16.95 7.79
CA GLN A 138 -5.46 -17.74 8.94
C GLN A 138 -6.90 -18.23 8.82
N GLN A 139 -7.83 -17.36 8.41
CA GLN A 139 -9.23 -17.72 8.18
C GLN A 139 -9.39 -18.77 7.08
N GLU A 140 -8.65 -18.64 5.96
CA GLU A 140 -8.66 -19.64 4.88
C GLU A 140 -8.20 -21.02 5.40
N VAL A 141 -7.12 -21.05 6.19
CA VAL A 141 -6.60 -22.31 6.76
C VAL A 141 -7.58 -22.91 7.76
N MET A 142 -8.18 -22.09 8.63
CA MET A 142 -9.21 -22.56 9.58
C MET A 142 -10.42 -23.14 8.85
N ALA A 143 -10.91 -22.46 7.81
CA ALA A 143 -12.05 -22.94 7.02
C ALA A 143 -11.75 -24.26 6.29
N SER A 144 -10.53 -24.46 5.81
CA SER A 144 -10.14 -25.67 5.08
C SER A 144 -9.75 -26.84 5.97
N SER A 145 -9.19 -26.57 7.17
CA SER A 145 -8.72 -27.60 8.10
C SER A 145 -9.73 -27.98 9.20
N GLY A 146 -10.72 -27.11 9.46
CA GLY A 146 -11.65 -27.24 10.58
C GLY A 146 -11.04 -26.95 11.95
N LEU A 147 -9.79 -26.48 12.02
CA LEU A 147 -9.11 -26.16 13.26
C LEU A 147 -9.56 -24.82 13.84
N GLY A 148 -9.63 -24.73 15.17
CA GLY A 148 -9.90 -23.49 15.90
C GLY A 148 -8.67 -22.62 16.08
N VAL A 149 -8.87 -21.34 16.46
CA VAL A 149 -7.78 -20.35 16.67
C VAL A 149 -6.76 -20.80 17.71
N THR A 150 -7.21 -21.56 18.72
CA THR A 150 -6.36 -22.04 19.83
C THR A 150 -5.75 -23.41 19.57
N ASP A 151 -6.02 -24.01 18.41
CA ASP A 151 -5.50 -25.33 18.07
C ASP A 151 -4.00 -25.23 17.73
N PRO A 152 -3.12 -25.99 18.40
CA PRO A 152 -1.67 -25.94 18.14
C PRO A 152 -1.30 -26.41 16.72
N GLY A 153 -2.17 -27.14 16.03
CA GLY A 153 -1.98 -27.55 14.64
C GLY A 153 -2.20 -26.42 13.63
N LEU A 154 -2.84 -25.32 14.02
CA LEU A 154 -3.16 -24.22 13.11
C LEU A 154 -1.90 -23.49 12.63
N ALA A 155 -1.00 -23.11 13.54
CA ALA A 155 0.17 -22.31 13.23
C ALA A 155 1.07 -22.92 12.14
N PRO A 156 1.45 -24.21 12.19
CA PRO A 156 2.22 -24.86 11.13
C PRO A 156 1.55 -24.83 9.76
N LEU A 157 0.22 -24.97 9.72
CA LEU A 157 -0.53 -24.92 8.46
C LEU A 157 -0.58 -23.51 7.88
N VAL A 158 -0.74 -22.50 8.72
CA VAL A 158 -0.68 -21.09 8.29
C VAL A 158 0.72 -20.75 7.76
N GLU A 159 1.79 -21.15 8.46
CA GLU A 159 3.18 -20.95 7.99
C GLU A 159 3.42 -21.62 6.62
N LYS A 160 2.93 -22.85 6.45
CA LYS A 160 2.99 -23.58 5.17
C LYS A 160 2.23 -22.82 4.07
N ARG A 161 1.06 -22.27 4.37
CA ARG A 161 0.26 -21.49 3.42
C ARG A 161 0.96 -20.20 3.05
N ILE A 162 1.51 -19.46 4.02
CA ILE A 162 2.33 -18.26 3.78
C ILE A 162 3.49 -18.60 2.83
N SER A 163 4.25 -19.65 3.14
CA SER A 163 5.38 -20.10 2.31
C SER A 163 4.96 -20.49 0.89
N ALA A 164 3.80 -21.12 0.71
CA ALA A 164 3.28 -21.49 -0.59
C ALA A 164 2.87 -20.28 -1.44
N VAL A 165 2.20 -19.29 -0.84
CA VAL A 165 1.82 -18.05 -1.53
C VAL A 165 3.06 -17.28 -1.98
N ILE A 166 4.09 -17.23 -1.15
CA ILE A 166 5.32 -16.50 -1.46
C ILE A 166 6.25 -17.33 -2.35
N GLY A 167 6.19 -18.64 -2.27
CA GLY A 167 6.94 -19.54 -3.16
C GLY A 167 6.71 -19.25 -4.63
N ALA A 168 5.50 -18.85 -4.99
CA ALA A 168 5.18 -18.37 -6.35
C ALA A 168 5.89 -17.04 -6.71
N LEU A 169 6.34 -16.25 -5.73
CA LEU A 169 7.11 -15.03 -5.93
C LEU A 169 8.63 -15.26 -5.92
N ASN A 170 9.09 -16.44 -5.45
CA ASN A 170 10.50 -16.76 -5.29
C ASN A 170 11.29 -16.81 -6.60
N GLU A 171 10.63 -17.01 -7.73
CA GLU A 171 11.27 -16.98 -9.04
C GLU A 171 11.69 -15.56 -9.47
N MET A 172 11.20 -14.52 -8.77
CA MET A 172 11.38 -13.16 -9.25
C MET A 172 12.55 -12.40 -8.62
N VAL A 173 12.92 -12.49 -7.36
CA VAL A 173 14.15 -11.91 -6.73
C VAL A 173 14.15 -12.12 -5.20
N HIS A 174 15.23 -12.70 -4.63
CA HIS A 174 15.49 -12.79 -3.19
C HIS A 174 14.30 -13.20 -2.28
N GLY A 175 13.38 -14.00 -2.80
CA GLY A 175 12.12 -14.34 -2.13
C GLY A 175 12.26 -15.11 -0.82
N PHE A 176 13.45 -15.69 -0.54
CA PHE A 176 13.67 -16.46 0.68
C PHE A 176 13.59 -15.56 1.94
N ASP A 177 14.25 -14.42 1.94
CA ASP A 177 14.20 -13.49 3.07
C ASP A 177 12.81 -12.87 3.27
N PHE A 178 12.12 -12.61 2.17
CA PHE A 178 10.75 -12.08 2.22
C PHE A 178 9.78 -13.07 2.88
N ALA A 179 9.81 -14.36 2.47
CA ALA A 179 9.00 -15.42 3.07
C ALA A 179 9.28 -15.59 4.56
N ARG A 180 10.58 -15.61 4.91
CA ARG A 180 11.03 -15.73 6.30
C ARG A 180 10.52 -14.59 7.16
N LEU A 181 10.59 -13.35 6.67
CA LEU A 181 10.14 -12.19 7.41
C LEU A 181 8.64 -12.13 7.58
N LEU A 182 7.86 -12.56 6.58
CA LEU A 182 6.40 -12.66 6.74
C LEU A 182 6.01 -13.76 7.74
N THR A 183 6.74 -14.89 7.75
CA THR A 183 6.54 -15.93 8.77
C THR A 183 6.92 -15.41 10.17
N LEU A 184 8.02 -14.67 10.28
CA LEU A 184 8.43 -14.05 11.55
C LEU A 184 7.38 -13.03 12.03
N TYR A 185 6.87 -12.21 11.11
CA TYR A 185 5.80 -11.25 11.41
C TYR A 185 4.53 -11.97 11.90
N TYR A 186 4.13 -13.07 11.25
CA TYR A 186 3.00 -13.88 11.68
C TYR A 186 3.19 -14.43 13.10
N LYS A 187 4.37 -15.02 13.40
CA LYS A 187 4.68 -15.54 14.75
C LYS A 187 4.60 -14.44 15.81
N ALA A 188 5.20 -13.29 15.51
CA ALA A 188 5.15 -12.12 16.39
C ALA A 188 3.72 -11.60 16.58
N HIS A 189 2.92 -11.59 15.52
CA HIS A 189 1.51 -11.20 15.59
C HIS A 189 0.71 -12.12 16.52
N CYS A 190 0.87 -13.44 16.39
CA CYS A 190 0.19 -14.42 17.25
C CYS A 190 0.66 -14.36 18.71
N ALA A 191 1.92 -14.01 18.95
CA ALA A 191 2.50 -13.89 20.29
C ALA A 191 2.26 -12.53 20.95
N GLY A 192 1.74 -11.55 20.23
CA GLY A 192 1.63 -10.17 20.71
C GLY A 192 3.00 -9.47 20.86
N ASP A 193 4.02 -9.92 20.12
CA ASP A 193 5.38 -9.38 20.15
C ASP A 193 5.51 -8.18 19.20
N ASP A 194 5.16 -7.01 19.73
CA ASP A 194 5.22 -5.76 18.96
C ASP A 194 6.65 -5.33 18.63
N GLU A 195 7.64 -5.74 19.40
CA GLU A 195 9.05 -5.43 19.14
C GLU A 195 9.53 -6.13 17.87
N THR A 196 9.32 -7.44 17.77
CA THR A 196 9.67 -8.20 16.56
C THR A 196 8.86 -7.73 15.35
N LYS A 197 7.57 -7.42 15.51
CA LYS A 197 6.77 -6.81 14.43
C LYS A 197 7.39 -5.51 13.94
N ALA A 198 7.81 -4.62 14.85
CA ALA A 198 8.43 -3.35 14.48
C ALA A 198 9.75 -3.54 13.72
N LYS A 199 10.60 -4.49 14.12
CA LYS A 199 11.85 -4.84 13.42
C LYS A 199 11.58 -5.33 11.99
N VAL A 200 10.60 -6.20 11.81
CA VAL A 200 10.20 -6.68 10.48
C VAL A 200 9.66 -5.54 9.62
N LEU A 201 8.81 -4.67 10.17
CA LEU A 201 8.31 -3.49 9.47
C LEU A 201 9.43 -2.51 9.09
N LYS A 202 10.43 -2.32 9.94
CA LYS A 202 11.64 -1.54 9.67
C LYS A 202 12.36 -2.07 8.42
N TRP A 203 12.45 -3.39 8.28
CA TRP A 203 13.04 -4.02 7.10
C TRP A 203 12.19 -3.77 5.84
N PHE A 204 10.88 -4.00 5.90
CA PHE A 204 9.98 -3.74 4.77
C PHE A 204 9.97 -2.28 4.33
N ARG A 205 10.26 -1.34 5.23
CA ARG A 205 10.40 0.09 4.91
C ARG A 205 11.78 0.45 4.36
N GLY A 206 12.72 -0.51 4.31
CA GLY A 206 14.10 -0.26 3.89
C GLY A 206 14.89 0.65 4.85
N GLU A 207 14.56 0.65 6.14
CA GLU A 207 15.08 1.59 7.13
C GLU A 207 16.33 1.09 7.87
N TYR A 208 16.78 -0.15 7.61
CA TYR A 208 18.06 -0.63 8.12
C TYR A 208 19.21 0.10 7.43
N ALA A 209 20.17 0.58 8.23
CA ALA A 209 21.34 1.30 7.71
C ALA A 209 22.31 0.35 6.97
N THR A 210 22.45 -0.87 7.45
CA THR A 210 23.35 -1.88 6.89
C THR A 210 22.69 -3.26 6.84
N LYS A 211 23.17 -4.10 5.93
CA LYS A 211 22.78 -5.52 5.88
C LYS A 211 23.17 -6.27 7.16
N THR A 212 24.30 -5.89 7.78
CA THR A 212 24.78 -6.51 9.02
C THR A 212 23.82 -6.28 10.17
N GLU A 213 23.28 -5.06 10.31
CA GLU A 213 22.27 -4.74 11.32
C GLU A 213 20.99 -5.57 11.11
N ALA A 214 20.49 -5.64 9.87
CA ALA A 214 19.32 -6.45 9.55
C ALA A 214 19.55 -7.94 9.83
N ARG A 215 20.73 -8.44 9.51
CA ARG A 215 21.13 -9.84 9.80
C ARG A 215 21.14 -10.12 11.30
N GLN A 216 21.73 -9.24 12.10
CA GLN A 216 21.80 -9.40 13.55
C GLN A 216 20.41 -9.39 14.21
N GLU A 217 19.53 -8.50 13.77
CA GLU A 217 18.21 -8.34 14.37
C GLU A 217 17.16 -9.35 13.88
N LEU A 218 17.23 -9.75 12.60
CA LEU A 218 16.21 -10.57 11.94
C LEU A 218 16.73 -11.89 11.39
N GLY A 219 18.05 -12.09 11.36
CA GLY A 219 18.70 -13.26 10.77
C GLY A 219 18.57 -13.36 9.24
N VAL A 220 18.30 -12.27 8.53
CA VAL A 220 18.20 -12.21 7.07
C VAL A 220 19.48 -11.70 6.41
N ASN A 221 19.69 -12.01 5.11
CA ASN A 221 20.90 -11.64 4.36
C ASN A 221 20.73 -10.35 3.56
#